data_6121df353c575289c24603db459df010
#
_entry.id   6121df353c575289c24603db459df010
#
_cell.length_a   1.000
_cell.length_b   1.000
_cell.length_c   1.000
_cell.angle_alpha   90.00
_cell.angle_beta   90.00
_cell.angle_gamma   90.00
#
_symmetry.space_group_name_H-M   'P 1'
#
loop_
_entity.id
_entity.type
_entity.pdbx_description
1 polymer ?
#
loop_
_entity_poly.entity_id
_entity_poly.type
_entity_poly.pdbx_seq_one_letter_code
_entity_poly.pdbx_strand_id
1 'polypeptide(L)'
;MGTVIGIDLGTTNSCVAVIEGDTPTVITNKEGYRTTPSVVAFTKSKERIVGDAAKRQAAVNSDRTIFSIKRHMGTDYRKKIDGKYYTPQEISAFILMKLKEDAEDFLGQPVTDAVVTVPAYFTDAQRQATKDAGKIAGLNILRIINEPTSAALAYGLDNGMAQKVLVYDLGGGTFDVSVIDIGDNVIEVLATSGDNHLGGDDFDERIVNYLVEQFKISDGINLSKDVSAMQRLREEAEKAKKELSSSVTTNINLPFIAMSKDGPHHIDITLSRQTFNELTADLVDRTITPVENALHDAGLSKTDINMVLLVGGSTRIPAVADKVRQLMGKEPSRNLNPDECVALGAAVQGGKLGNQLQAGSAASEIILMDVTPMSLSIETMGGIASRLIERNTTIPTRHSQIFTTAGNFQTSVDIKVFQGERKFTRDNKLLGNFRLNGIKRAMAGVPQIEVTFDIDVNGIVNVSAKDLGTGREQSITITSSSNMTEEEIAKARWEAEVYSKQDEAYQSFIDIREDAVRTLNEANNALAANKKVWDKDKKKNVKAQIGHLGKLISKTPIDKLNEEKAASMHEASEAVKEALR
;
A
#
# COMPACT_ATOMS: atom_id res chain seq x y z
N MET A 1 -14.50 5.06 -29.86
CA MET A 1 -13.35 4.72 -29.00
C MET A 1 -12.81 3.37 -29.47
N GLY A 2 -11.51 3.14 -29.37
CA GLY A 2 -10.92 1.82 -29.68
C GLY A 2 -11.31 0.77 -28.64
N THR A 3 -10.91 -0.49 -28.87
CA THR A 3 -11.12 -1.56 -27.90
C THR A 3 -10.30 -1.30 -26.63
N VAL A 4 -10.95 -1.39 -25.47
CA VAL A 4 -10.33 -1.26 -24.15
C VAL A 4 -10.04 -2.64 -23.61
N ILE A 5 -8.79 -2.89 -23.20
CA ILE A 5 -8.39 -4.17 -22.59
C ILE A 5 -8.33 -4.05 -21.09
N GLY A 6 -8.60 -5.16 -20.39
CA GLY A 6 -8.39 -5.32 -18.95
C GLY A 6 -7.09 -6.06 -18.68
N ILE A 7 -6.21 -5.50 -17.86
CA ILE A 7 -4.90 -6.08 -17.54
C ILE A 7 -4.80 -6.32 -16.04
N ASP A 8 -4.52 -7.57 -15.66
CA ASP A 8 -3.92 -7.92 -14.37
C ASP A 8 -2.39 -7.87 -14.51
N LEU A 9 -1.77 -6.83 -13.97
CA LEU A 9 -0.31 -6.72 -13.91
C LEU A 9 0.19 -7.38 -12.63
N GLY A 10 0.26 -8.72 -12.62
CA GLY A 10 0.65 -9.49 -11.44
C GLY A 10 2.16 -9.47 -11.13
N THR A 11 2.53 -9.81 -9.90
CA THR A 11 3.94 -9.91 -9.46
C THR A 11 4.69 -11.00 -10.21
N THR A 12 4.10 -12.18 -10.33
CA THR A 12 4.71 -13.37 -10.93
C THR A 12 4.20 -13.65 -12.33
N ASN A 13 2.88 -13.55 -12.53
CA ASN A 13 2.23 -13.71 -13.84
C ASN A 13 1.27 -12.55 -14.05
N SER A 14 1.14 -12.13 -15.30
CA SER A 14 0.16 -11.14 -15.75
C SER A 14 -0.85 -11.78 -16.68
N CYS A 15 -2.05 -11.20 -16.75
CA CYS A 15 -3.15 -11.69 -17.57
C CYS A 15 -3.81 -10.51 -18.29
N VAL A 16 -4.26 -10.71 -19.52
CA VAL A 16 -5.00 -9.72 -20.29
C VAL A 16 -6.32 -10.30 -20.79
N ALA A 17 -7.37 -9.50 -20.73
CA ALA A 17 -8.71 -9.89 -21.16
C ALA A 17 -9.42 -8.74 -21.90
N VAL A 18 -10.43 -9.09 -22.65
CA VAL A 18 -11.25 -8.17 -23.46
C VAL A 18 -12.72 -8.55 -23.38
N ILE A 19 -13.62 -7.63 -23.72
CA ILE A 19 -15.03 -7.94 -23.92
C ILE A 19 -15.23 -8.42 -25.37
N GLU A 20 -15.74 -9.64 -25.53
CA GLU A 20 -16.22 -10.19 -26.80
C GLU A 20 -17.75 -10.37 -26.72
N GLY A 21 -18.49 -9.56 -27.47
CA GLY A 21 -19.95 -9.43 -27.25
C GLY A 21 -20.20 -8.79 -25.88
N ASP A 22 -20.87 -9.50 -24.97
CA ASP A 22 -21.06 -9.06 -23.56
C ASP A 22 -20.26 -9.91 -22.56
N THR A 23 -19.36 -10.76 -23.06
CA THR A 23 -18.64 -11.75 -22.22
C THR A 23 -17.18 -11.33 -22.08
N PRO A 24 -16.63 -11.24 -20.86
CA PRO A 24 -15.19 -11.05 -20.68
C PRO A 24 -14.44 -12.33 -21.05
N THR A 25 -13.45 -12.19 -21.93
CA THR A 25 -12.65 -13.27 -22.48
C THR A 25 -11.17 -13.03 -22.23
N VAL A 26 -10.45 -14.03 -21.70
CA VAL A 26 -9.00 -13.97 -21.53
C VAL A 26 -8.32 -14.12 -22.88
N ILE A 27 -7.41 -13.22 -23.21
CA ILE A 27 -6.60 -13.28 -24.42
C ILE A 27 -5.45 -14.27 -24.21
N THR A 28 -5.34 -15.21 -25.13
CA THR A 28 -4.20 -16.14 -25.18
C THR A 28 -2.99 -15.46 -25.80
N ASN A 29 -1.83 -15.56 -25.15
CA ASN A 29 -0.60 -14.98 -25.67
C ASN A 29 -0.04 -15.76 -26.90
N LYS A 30 0.97 -15.22 -27.56
CA LYS A 30 1.62 -15.83 -28.74
C LYS A 30 2.17 -17.25 -28.49
N GLU A 31 2.50 -17.55 -27.23
CA GLU A 31 3.00 -18.84 -26.79
C GLU A 31 1.89 -19.86 -26.51
N GLY A 32 0.61 -19.47 -26.61
CA GLY A 32 -0.57 -20.31 -26.40
C GLY A 32 -1.03 -20.40 -24.92
N TYR A 33 -0.49 -19.55 -24.03
CA TYR A 33 -0.87 -19.52 -22.62
C TYR A 33 -1.86 -18.38 -22.32
N ARG A 34 -2.68 -18.57 -21.29
CA ARG A 34 -3.66 -17.58 -20.82
C ARG A 34 -3.08 -16.55 -19.84
N THR A 35 -1.87 -16.82 -19.33
CA THR A 35 -1.10 -15.90 -18.49
C THR A 35 0.31 -15.77 -19.05
N THR A 36 0.94 -14.62 -18.80
CA THR A 36 2.30 -14.31 -19.23
C THR A 36 3.17 -14.08 -17.98
N PRO A 37 4.29 -14.80 -17.81
CA PRO A 37 5.21 -14.52 -16.72
C PRO A 37 5.67 -13.06 -16.69
N SER A 38 5.59 -12.42 -15.51
CA SER A 38 6.03 -11.03 -15.30
C SER A 38 7.56 -10.97 -15.18
N VAL A 39 8.25 -11.49 -16.19
CA VAL A 39 9.70 -11.64 -16.26
C VAL A 39 10.24 -10.89 -17.47
N VAL A 40 11.28 -10.08 -17.25
CA VAL A 40 11.97 -9.33 -18.30
C VAL A 40 13.44 -9.70 -18.31
N ALA A 41 14.00 -10.00 -19.48
CA ALA A 41 15.41 -10.28 -19.62
C ALA A 41 16.03 -9.51 -20.81
N PHE A 42 17.34 -9.29 -20.71
CA PHE A 42 18.13 -8.69 -21.76
C PHE A 42 19.16 -9.70 -22.26
N THR A 43 19.14 -10.01 -23.53
CA THR A 43 20.09 -10.93 -24.15
C THR A 43 21.49 -10.30 -24.23
N LYS A 44 22.50 -11.10 -24.55
CA LYS A 44 23.87 -10.59 -24.80
C LYS A 44 23.93 -9.66 -26.05
N SER A 45 23.01 -9.84 -26.99
CA SER A 45 22.82 -8.94 -28.15
C SER A 45 22.03 -7.66 -27.80
N LYS A 46 21.71 -7.45 -26.52
CA LYS A 46 20.92 -6.31 -25.99
C LYS A 46 19.45 -6.30 -26.41
N GLU A 47 18.96 -7.41 -26.95
CA GLU A 47 17.56 -7.60 -27.23
C GLU A 47 16.78 -7.78 -25.91
N ARG A 48 15.62 -7.18 -25.83
CA ARG A 48 14.71 -7.31 -24.70
C ARG A 48 13.70 -8.43 -24.98
N ILE A 49 13.61 -9.38 -24.07
CA ILE A 49 12.63 -10.48 -24.11
C ILE A 49 11.78 -10.46 -22.84
N VAL A 50 10.50 -10.84 -22.96
CA VAL A 50 9.51 -10.79 -21.88
C VAL A 50 8.74 -12.11 -21.85
N GLY A 51 8.22 -12.47 -20.68
CA GLY A 51 7.36 -13.63 -20.50
C GLY A 51 8.12 -14.95 -20.45
N ASP A 52 7.57 -15.98 -21.07
CA ASP A 52 8.12 -17.34 -21.05
C ASP A 52 9.53 -17.42 -21.63
N ALA A 53 9.80 -16.67 -22.70
CA ALA A 53 11.13 -16.61 -23.29
C ALA A 53 12.18 -16.08 -22.31
N ALA A 54 11.83 -15.03 -21.55
CA ALA A 54 12.69 -14.48 -20.51
C ALA A 54 12.89 -15.46 -19.34
N LYS A 55 11.81 -16.11 -18.89
CA LYS A 55 11.85 -17.08 -17.79
C LYS A 55 12.71 -18.30 -18.13
N ARG A 56 12.55 -18.88 -19.32
CA ARG A 56 13.30 -20.10 -19.74
C ARG A 56 14.81 -19.94 -19.76
N GLN A 57 15.34 -18.76 -20.01
CA GLN A 57 16.79 -18.52 -20.09
C GLN A 57 17.39 -17.95 -18.78
N ALA A 58 16.57 -17.77 -17.74
CA ALA A 58 16.98 -17.07 -16.51
C ALA A 58 18.17 -17.74 -15.81
N ALA A 59 18.22 -19.07 -15.73
CA ALA A 59 19.31 -19.80 -15.08
C ALA A 59 20.71 -19.51 -15.70
N VAL A 60 20.78 -19.25 -17.01
CA VAL A 60 22.03 -18.96 -17.73
C VAL A 60 22.28 -17.47 -17.94
N ASN A 61 21.33 -16.61 -17.59
CA ASN A 61 21.38 -15.16 -17.78
C ASN A 61 20.77 -14.40 -16.58
N SER A 62 21.00 -14.91 -15.37
CA SER A 62 20.37 -14.45 -14.14
C SER A 62 20.62 -12.99 -13.80
N ASP A 63 21.84 -12.48 -14.06
CA ASP A 63 22.22 -11.09 -13.80
C ASP A 63 21.42 -10.08 -14.65
N ARG A 64 20.93 -10.52 -15.81
CA ARG A 64 20.21 -9.72 -16.80
C ARG A 64 18.73 -10.06 -16.89
N THR A 65 18.23 -10.90 -15.98
CA THR A 65 16.82 -11.30 -15.86
C THR A 65 16.24 -10.70 -14.61
N ILE A 66 15.03 -10.15 -14.72
CA ILE A 66 14.35 -9.41 -13.67
C ILE A 66 13.02 -10.09 -13.39
N PHE A 67 12.83 -10.48 -12.14
CA PHE A 67 11.61 -11.07 -11.58
C PHE A 67 10.97 -10.12 -10.57
N SER A 68 9.68 -10.31 -10.31
CA SER A 68 8.92 -9.71 -9.21
C SER A 68 9.08 -8.18 -9.07
N ILE A 69 9.27 -7.49 -10.20
CA ILE A 69 9.55 -6.03 -10.23
C ILE A 69 8.41 -5.23 -9.58
N LYS A 70 7.17 -5.74 -9.57
CA LYS A 70 6.01 -5.11 -8.96
C LYS A 70 6.22 -4.81 -7.47
N ARG A 71 7.01 -5.62 -6.75
CA ARG A 71 7.39 -5.38 -5.35
C ARG A 71 8.22 -4.11 -5.13
N HIS A 72 8.82 -3.57 -6.19
CA HIS A 72 9.63 -2.35 -6.15
C HIS A 72 8.91 -1.12 -6.72
N MET A 73 7.64 -1.24 -7.15
CA MET A 73 6.87 -0.11 -7.65
C MET A 73 6.77 1.00 -6.61
N GLY A 74 6.92 2.24 -7.06
CA GLY A 74 6.89 3.42 -6.20
C GLY A 74 8.11 3.59 -5.29
N THR A 75 9.19 2.83 -5.49
CA THR A 75 10.46 2.96 -4.74
C THR A 75 11.58 3.52 -5.62
N ASP A 76 12.71 3.87 -4.98
CA ASP A 76 13.93 4.32 -5.67
C ASP A 76 14.79 3.19 -6.22
N TYR A 77 14.25 1.97 -6.27
CA TYR A 77 14.97 0.82 -6.82
C TYR A 77 15.41 1.07 -8.26
N ARG A 78 16.64 0.65 -8.58
CA ARG A 78 17.25 0.74 -9.92
C ARG A 78 17.98 -0.54 -10.24
N LYS A 79 17.60 -1.20 -11.33
CA LYS A 79 18.36 -2.36 -11.86
C LYS A 79 19.35 -1.88 -12.91
N LYS A 80 20.63 -2.18 -12.72
CA LYS A 80 21.68 -1.86 -13.70
C LYS A 80 21.84 -3.01 -14.68
N ILE A 81 21.66 -2.74 -15.97
CA ILE A 81 21.89 -3.68 -17.09
C ILE A 81 22.72 -2.95 -18.16
N ASP A 82 23.85 -3.53 -18.56
CA ASP A 82 24.74 -2.98 -19.61
C ASP A 82 25.12 -1.50 -19.43
N GLY A 83 25.28 -1.07 -18.18
CA GLY A 83 25.63 0.31 -17.85
C GLY A 83 24.42 1.26 -17.72
N LYS A 84 23.23 0.88 -18.19
CA LYS A 84 21.98 1.62 -18.03
C LYS A 84 21.25 1.20 -16.77
N TYR A 85 20.63 2.16 -16.08
CA TYR A 85 19.74 1.92 -14.93
C TYR A 85 18.29 1.93 -15.39
N TYR A 86 17.53 0.93 -14.99
CA TYR A 86 16.10 0.79 -15.26
C TYR A 86 15.31 0.93 -13.96
N THR A 87 14.22 1.68 -14.04
CA THR A 87 13.26 1.86 -12.95
C THR A 87 12.24 0.71 -12.93
N PRO A 88 11.53 0.48 -11.80
CA PRO A 88 10.42 -0.47 -11.79
C PRO A 88 9.34 -0.16 -12.81
N GLN A 89 9.07 1.12 -13.06
CA GLN A 89 8.09 1.57 -14.06
C GLN A 89 8.51 1.18 -15.49
N GLU A 90 9.79 1.38 -15.86
CA GLU A 90 10.31 0.97 -17.17
C GLU A 90 10.23 -0.55 -17.38
N ILE A 91 10.58 -1.33 -16.33
CA ILE A 91 10.51 -2.80 -16.42
C ILE A 91 9.06 -3.27 -16.50
N SER A 92 8.15 -2.70 -15.71
CA SER A 92 6.72 -3.02 -15.77
C SER A 92 6.10 -2.60 -17.12
N ALA A 93 6.56 -1.49 -17.69
CA ALA A 93 6.13 -1.07 -19.02
C ALA A 93 6.48 -2.10 -20.10
N PHE A 94 7.60 -2.80 -19.98
CA PHE A 94 7.97 -3.85 -20.94
C PHE A 94 7.01 -5.06 -20.87
N ILE A 95 6.52 -5.38 -19.67
CA ILE A 95 5.47 -6.40 -19.50
C ILE A 95 4.16 -5.92 -20.14
N LEU A 96 3.76 -4.68 -19.88
CA LEU A 96 2.56 -4.09 -20.46
C LEU A 96 2.62 -4.01 -22.00
N MET A 97 3.79 -3.72 -22.57
CA MET A 97 4.01 -3.73 -24.03
C MET A 97 3.77 -5.12 -24.62
N LYS A 98 4.28 -6.18 -23.97
CA LYS A 98 4.04 -7.57 -24.39
C LYS A 98 2.56 -7.91 -24.36
N LEU A 99 1.85 -7.59 -23.26
CA LEU A 99 0.42 -7.85 -23.14
C LEU A 99 -0.41 -7.06 -24.17
N LYS A 100 0.00 -5.82 -24.46
CA LYS A 100 -0.59 -5.00 -25.52
C LYS A 100 -0.41 -5.65 -26.89
N GLU A 101 0.80 -6.09 -27.22
CA GLU A 101 1.12 -6.76 -28.47
C GLU A 101 0.32 -8.06 -28.64
N ASP A 102 0.22 -8.86 -27.59
CA ASP A 102 -0.61 -10.08 -27.60
C ASP A 102 -2.09 -9.75 -27.82
N ALA A 103 -2.58 -8.65 -27.25
CA ALA A 103 -3.97 -8.21 -27.46
C ALA A 103 -4.20 -7.66 -28.87
N GLU A 104 -3.26 -6.92 -29.43
CA GLU A 104 -3.32 -6.41 -30.81
C GLU A 104 -3.32 -7.54 -31.83
N ASP A 105 -2.51 -8.56 -31.62
CA ASP A 105 -2.48 -9.76 -32.48
C ASP A 105 -3.79 -10.57 -32.39
N PHE A 106 -4.33 -10.74 -31.19
CA PHE A 106 -5.59 -11.43 -30.97
C PHE A 106 -6.76 -10.69 -31.62
N LEU A 107 -6.82 -9.38 -31.48
CA LEU A 107 -7.91 -8.54 -31.95
C LEU A 107 -7.77 -8.13 -33.42
N GLY A 108 -6.58 -8.25 -34.02
CA GLY A 108 -6.28 -7.80 -35.38
C GLY A 108 -6.38 -6.27 -35.56
N GLN A 109 -6.27 -5.50 -34.49
CA GLN A 109 -6.36 -4.03 -34.48
C GLN A 109 -5.51 -3.41 -33.39
N PRO A 110 -5.08 -2.14 -33.53
CA PRO A 110 -4.33 -1.43 -32.50
C PRO A 110 -5.12 -1.27 -31.19
N VAL A 111 -4.43 -1.37 -30.06
CA VAL A 111 -4.95 -1.15 -28.71
C VAL A 111 -4.27 0.06 -28.08
N THR A 112 -5.05 1.06 -27.69
CA THR A 112 -4.56 2.32 -27.10
C THR A 112 -4.97 2.50 -25.64
N ASP A 113 -6.06 1.86 -25.21
CA ASP A 113 -6.71 2.11 -23.95
C ASP A 113 -6.77 0.84 -23.09
N ALA A 114 -6.53 0.98 -21.79
CA ALA A 114 -6.56 -0.13 -20.85
C ALA A 114 -7.11 0.26 -19.48
N VAL A 115 -7.67 -0.73 -18.78
CA VAL A 115 -7.87 -0.74 -17.34
C VAL A 115 -6.81 -1.67 -16.75
N VAL A 116 -6.06 -1.19 -15.75
CA VAL A 116 -4.99 -1.97 -15.11
C VAL A 116 -5.31 -2.17 -13.63
N THR A 117 -5.06 -3.38 -13.12
CA THR A 117 -5.30 -3.68 -11.71
C THR A 117 -4.07 -3.44 -10.85
N VAL A 118 -4.33 -3.15 -9.58
CA VAL A 118 -3.31 -3.02 -8.54
C VAL A 118 -3.81 -3.67 -7.25
N PRO A 119 -2.93 -4.13 -6.36
CA PRO A 119 -3.31 -4.54 -5.01
C PRO A 119 -4.11 -3.44 -4.30
N ALA A 120 -5.13 -3.83 -3.53
CA ALA A 120 -5.97 -2.86 -2.82
C ALA A 120 -5.15 -1.98 -1.87
N TYR A 121 -4.11 -2.56 -1.29
CA TYR A 121 -3.24 -1.94 -0.30
C TYR A 121 -2.05 -1.15 -0.90
N PHE A 122 -2.03 -0.97 -2.24
CA PHE A 122 -1.02 -0.12 -2.89
C PHE A 122 -1.15 1.32 -2.44
N THR A 123 0.00 1.90 -2.12
CA THR A 123 0.13 3.33 -1.83
C THR A 123 -0.09 4.16 -3.08
N ASP A 124 -0.37 5.45 -2.92
CA ASP A 124 -0.46 6.42 -3.99
C ASP A 124 0.73 6.39 -4.95
N ALA A 125 1.95 6.35 -4.41
CA ALA A 125 3.17 6.28 -5.21
C ALA A 125 3.24 5.03 -6.09
N GLN A 126 2.75 3.89 -5.59
CA GLN A 126 2.70 2.64 -6.35
C GLN A 126 1.62 2.70 -7.45
N ARG A 127 0.45 3.30 -7.16
CA ARG A 127 -0.62 3.53 -8.13
C ARG A 127 -0.17 4.46 -9.25
N GLN A 128 0.45 5.59 -8.90
CA GLN A 128 1.01 6.51 -9.88
C GLN A 128 2.11 5.86 -10.73
N ALA A 129 3.02 5.09 -10.10
CA ALA A 129 4.07 4.35 -10.80
C ALA A 129 3.48 3.33 -11.81
N THR A 130 2.36 2.69 -11.47
CA THR A 130 1.64 1.78 -12.39
C THR A 130 1.03 2.55 -13.57
N LYS A 131 0.45 3.71 -13.32
CA LYS A 131 -0.08 4.59 -14.37
C LYS A 131 1.02 5.09 -15.30
N ASP A 132 2.18 5.43 -14.74
CA ASP A 132 3.36 5.86 -15.51
C ASP A 132 3.93 4.71 -16.35
N ALA A 133 3.96 3.48 -15.83
CA ALA A 133 4.34 2.29 -16.60
C ALA A 133 3.41 2.08 -17.81
N GLY A 134 2.10 2.29 -17.64
CA GLY A 134 1.13 2.27 -18.74
C GLY A 134 1.44 3.31 -19.82
N LYS A 135 1.71 4.55 -19.42
CA LYS A 135 2.10 5.61 -20.35
C LYS A 135 3.39 5.28 -21.11
N ILE A 136 4.40 4.73 -20.43
CA ILE A 136 5.66 4.30 -21.07
C ILE A 136 5.39 3.18 -22.09
N ALA A 137 4.42 2.28 -21.80
CA ALA A 137 3.99 1.23 -22.70
C ALA A 137 3.14 1.72 -23.90
N GLY A 138 2.83 3.01 -23.97
CA GLY A 138 1.96 3.58 -24.99
C GLY A 138 0.49 3.21 -24.80
N LEU A 139 0.07 2.97 -23.54
CA LEU A 139 -1.31 2.75 -23.14
C LEU A 139 -1.86 3.96 -22.38
N ASN A 140 -3.03 4.40 -22.76
CA ASN A 140 -3.82 5.34 -21.97
C ASN A 140 -4.58 4.55 -20.90
N ILE A 141 -4.19 4.71 -19.65
CA ILE A 141 -4.83 4.02 -18.52
C ILE A 141 -6.07 4.80 -18.13
N LEU A 142 -7.23 4.30 -18.58
CA LEU A 142 -8.54 4.90 -18.30
C LEU A 142 -8.89 4.81 -16.82
N ARG A 143 -8.56 3.69 -16.18
CA ARG A 143 -8.77 3.46 -14.76
C ARG A 143 -7.75 2.49 -14.17
N ILE A 144 -7.37 2.76 -12.92
CA ILE A 144 -6.75 1.78 -12.04
C ILE A 144 -7.85 1.22 -11.14
N ILE A 145 -7.96 -0.12 -11.06
CA ILE A 145 -8.95 -0.82 -10.23
C ILE A 145 -8.21 -1.76 -9.26
N ASN A 146 -8.74 -1.92 -8.05
CA ASN A 146 -8.16 -2.85 -7.09
C ASN A 146 -8.42 -4.31 -7.49
N GLU A 147 -7.41 -5.18 -7.32
CA GLU A 147 -7.47 -6.61 -7.65
C GLU A 147 -8.68 -7.32 -7.02
N PRO A 148 -8.95 -7.20 -5.70
CA PRO A 148 -10.11 -7.83 -5.10
C PRO A 148 -11.45 -7.27 -5.60
N THR A 149 -11.51 -5.97 -5.91
CA THR A 149 -12.70 -5.34 -6.51
C THR A 149 -12.95 -5.88 -7.91
N SER A 150 -11.88 -6.05 -8.69
CA SER A 150 -11.94 -6.65 -10.03
C SER A 150 -12.40 -8.11 -9.97
N ALA A 151 -11.88 -8.90 -9.05
CA ALA A 151 -12.31 -10.28 -8.85
C ALA A 151 -13.79 -10.38 -8.42
N ALA A 152 -14.25 -9.48 -7.55
CA ALA A 152 -15.65 -9.39 -7.15
C ALA A 152 -16.55 -9.00 -8.32
N LEU A 153 -16.09 -8.13 -9.23
CA LEU A 153 -16.80 -7.77 -10.45
C LEU A 153 -17.00 -8.98 -11.38
N ALA A 154 -15.92 -9.77 -11.59
CA ALA A 154 -16.02 -11.01 -12.37
C ALA A 154 -16.98 -12.02 -11.73
N TYR A 155 -17.02 -12.12 -10.40
CA TYR A 155 -17.92 -13.00 -9.66
C TYR A 155 -19.38 -12.50 -9.69
N GLY A 156 -19.59 -11.19 -9.50
CA GLY A 156 -20.92 -10.60 -9.35
C GLY A 156 -21.77 -10.66 -10.61
N LEU A 157 -21.16 -10.74 -11.79
CA LEU A 157 -21.87 -10.88 -13.07
C LEU A 157 -22.71 -12.16 -13.16
N ASP A 158 -22.26 -13.24 -12.50
CA ASP A 158 -22.89 -14.56 -12.61
C ASP A 158 -23.98 -14.80 -11.55
N ASN A 159 -24.02 -14.02 -10.46
CA ASN A 159 -24.75 -14.42 -9.26
C ASN A 159 -25.93 -13.52 -8.83
N GLY A 160 -26.06 -12.29 -9.31
CA GLY A 160 -27.26 -11.42 -9.24
C GLY A 160 -27.95 -11.18 -7.86
N MET A 161 -27.48 -11.81 -6.77
CA MET A 161 -28.08 -11.73 -5.44
C MET A 161 -27.26 -10.82 -4.52
N ALA A 162 -27.93 -10.03 -3.69
CA ALA A 162 -27.30 -9.23 -2.65
C ALA A 162 -26.54 -10.11 -1.66
N GLN A 163 -25.25 -9.90 -1.49
CA GLN A 163 -24.40 -10.71 -0.62
C GLN A 163 -23.13 -9.97 -0.16
N LYS A 164 -22.69 -10.28 1.05
CA LYS A 164 -21.41 -9.84 1.58
C LYS A 164 -20.34 -10.88 1.28
N VAL A 165 -19.30 -10.46 0.59
CA VAL A 165 -18.23 -11.33 0.10
C VAL A 165 -16.92 -10.91 0.76
N LEU A 166 -16.15 -11.89 1.23
CA LEU A 166 -14.76 -11.69 1.61
C LEU A 166 -13.88 -12.20 0.47
N VAL A 167 -13.15 -11.30 -0.18
CA VAL A 167 -12.14 -11.64 -1.18
C VAL A 167 -10.81 -11.81 -0.47
N TYR A 168 -10.21 -13.00 -0.56
CA TYR A 168 -8.91 -13.34 -0.01
C TYR A 168 -7.96 -13.57 -1.20
N ASP A 169 -7.13 -12.57 -1.48
CA ASP A 169 -6.21 -12.57 -2.61
C ASP A 169 -4.77 -12.76 -2.14
N LEU A 170 -4.23 -13.97 -2.35
CA LEU A 170 -2.83 -14.28 -2.09
C LEU A 170 -2.12 -14.56 -3.41
N GLY A 171 -1.48 -13.52 -3.93
CA GLY A 171 -0.73 -13.55 -5.18
C GLY A 171 0.69 -14.08 -5.03
N GLY A 172 1.55 -13.72 -5.98
CA GLY A 172 2.98 -14.06 -5.93
C GLY A 172 3.78 -13.20 -4.98
N GLY A 173 3.38 -11.94 -4.76
CA GLY A 173 4.15 -10.98 -3.99
C GLY A 173 3.38 -10.20 -2.95
N THR A 174 2.05 -10.19 -3.02
CA THR A 174 1.16 -9.43 -2.14
C THR A 174 0.04 -10.29 -1.61
N PHE A 175 -0.47 -9.92 -0.45
CA PHE A 175 -1.68 -10.45 0.15
C PHE A 175 -2.66 -9.31 0.40
N ASP A 176 -3.87 -9.42 -0.14
CA ASP A 176 -4.96 -8.49 0.08
C ASP A 176 -6.20 -9.22 0.55
N VAL A 177 -6.94 -8.59 1.45
CA VAL A 177 -8.26 -9.05 1.87
C VAL A 177 -9.23 -7.88 1.86
N SER A 178 -10.37 -8.05 1.19
CA SER A 178 -11.42 -7.03 1.13
C SER A 178 -12.77 -7.62 1.50
N VAL A 179 -13.52 -6.87 2.29
CA VAL A 179 -14.92 -7.15 2.58
C VAL A 179 -15.75 -6.29 1.65
N ILE A 180 -16.57 -6.93 0.83
CA ILE A 180 -17.31 -6.28 -0.27
C ILE A 180 -18.79 -6.59 -0.13
N ASP A 181 -19.63 -5.59 -0.28
CA ASP A 181 -21.08 -5.73 -0.41
C ASP A 181 -21.46 -5.67 -1.90
N ILE A 182 -22.14 -6.70 -2.37
CA ILE A 182 -22.62 -6.82 -3.74
C ILE A 182 -24.14 -6.82 -3.71
N GLY A 183 -24.78 -5.86 -4.34
CA GLY A 183 -26.23 -5.79 -4.42
C GLY A 183 -26.71 -4.59 -5.23
N ASP A 184 -27.91 -4.67 -5.80
CA ASP A 184 -28.60 -3.59 -6.53
C ASP A 184 -27.71 -2.90 -7.62
N ASN A 185 -26.93 -3.69 -8.35
CA ASN A 185 -25.95 -3.24 -9.34
C ASN A 185 -24.81 -2.39 -8.74
N VAL A 186 -24.56 -2.48 -7.43
CA VAL A 186 -23.44 -1.81 -6.74
C VAL A 186 -22.49 -2.88 -6.20
N ILE A 187 -21.21 -2.67 -6.39
CA ILE A 187 -20.11 -3.39 -5.73
C ILE A 187 -19.40 -2.37 -4.87
N GLU A 188 -19.62 -2.44 -3.56
CA GLU A 188 -19.07 -1.53 -2.57
C GLU A 188 -18.04 -2.23 -1.70
N VAL A 189 -16.82 -1.73 -1.69
CA VAL A 189 -15.79 -2.16 -0.73
C VAL A 189 -16.09 -1.50 0.61
N LEU A 190 -16.36 -2.32 1.64
CA LEU A 190 -16.62 -1.84 3.00
C LEU A 190 -15.31 -1.62 3.76
N ALA A 191 -14.36 -2.54 3.60
CA ALA A 191 -13.03 -2.42 4.19
C ALA A 191 -12.02 -3.25 3.44
N THR A 192 -10.75 -2.84 3.50
CA THR A 192 -9.62 -3.58 2.96
C THR A 192 -8.45 -3.59 3.94
N SER A 193 -7.67 -4.67 3.91
CA SER A 193 -6.43 -4.83 4.67
C SER A 193 -5.48 -5.73 3.88
N GLY A 194 -4.18 -5.75 4.21
CA GLY A 194 -3.25 -6.56 3.43
C GLY A 194 -1.80 -6.54 3.93
N ASP A 195 -0.93 -7.18 3.14
CA ASP A 195 0.52 -7.25 3.32
C ASP A 195 1.18 -7.23 1.93
N ASN A 196 1.80 -6.10 1.54
CA ASN A 196 2.44 -5.93 0.22
C ASN A 196 3.76 -6.72 0.06
N HIS A 197 4.18 -7.46 1.11
CA HIS A 197 5.39 -8.27 1.13
C HIS A 197 5.12 -9.69 1.62
N LEU A 198 3.94 -10.22 1.29
CA LEU A 198 3.55 -11.60 1.56
C LEU A 198 2.94 -12.22 0.31
N GLY A 199 3.54 -13.28 -0.22
CA GLY A 199 3.04 -13.97 -1.39
C GLY A 199 3.85 -15.21 -1.74
N GLY A 200 3.56 -15.82 -2.87
CA GLY A 200 4.16 -17.08 -3.33
C GLY A 200 5.69 -17.06 -3.38
N ASP A 201 6.30 -15.90 -3.67
CA ASP A 201 7.76 -15.75 -3.68
C ASP A 201 8.37 -16.00 -2.28
N ASP A 202 7.65 -15.64 -1.21
CA ASP A 202 8.11 -15.86 0.17
C ASP A 202 8.04 -17.34 0.53
N PHE A 203 7.01 -18.06 0.03
CA PHE A 203 6.93 -19.51 0.16
C PHE A 203 8.07 -20.22 -0.59
N ASP A 204 8.40 -19.75 -1.79
CA ASP A 204 9.53 -20.27 -2.57
C ASP A 204 10.85 -20.06 -1.84
N GLU A 205 11.07 -18.87 -1.27
CA GLU A 205 12.30 -18.56 -0.53
C GLU A 205 12.47 -19.46 0.71
N ARG A 206 11.37 -19.92 1.35
CA ARG A 206 11.46 -20.93 2.43
C ARG A 206 12.01 -22.26 1.92
N ILE A 207 11.58 -22.71 0.75
CA ILE A 207 12.12 -23.94 0.13
C ILE A 207 13.58 -23.72 -0.28
N VAL A 208 13.91 -22.59 -0.90
CA VAL A 208 15.31 -22.25 -1.27
C VAL A 208 16.23 -22.29 -0.06
N ASN A 209 15.84 -21.64 1.04
CA ASN A 209 16.63 -21.62 2.27
C ASN A 209 16.80 -23.02 2.86
N TYR A 210 15.74 -23.83 2.84
CA TYR A 210 15.82 -25.24 3.25
C TYR A 210 16.83 -26.02 2.40
N LEU A 211 16.77 -25.90 1.07
CA LEU A 211 17.68 -26.60 0.16
C LEU A 211 19.14 -26.18 0.32
N VAL A 212 19.39 -24.87 0.50
CA VAL A 212 20.73 -24.33 0.75
C VAL A 212 21.30 -24.89 2.05
N GLU A 213 20.50 -24.98 3.11
CA GLU A 213 20.93 -25.52 4.40
C GLU A 213 21.17 -27.03 4.33
N GLN A 214 20.29 -27.81 3.70
CA GLN A 214 20.47 -29.25 3.52
C GLN A 214 21.74 -29.55 2.72
N PHE A 215 21.97 -28.82 1.63
CA PHE A 215 23.15 -28.99 0.80
C PHE A 215 24.44 -28.61 1.54
N LYS A 216 24.40 -27.57 2.38
CA LYS A 216 25.53 -27.21 3.22
C LYS A 216 25.85 -28.26 4.28
N ILE A 217 24.82 -28.94 4.82
CA ILE A 217 25.01 -30.04 5.77
C ILE A 217 25.58 -31.28 5.08
N SER A 218 25.10 -31.65 3.89
CA SER A 218 25.52 -32.87 3.19
C SER A 218 26.88 -32.72 2.53
N ASP A 219 27.13 -31.62 1.83
CA ASP A 219 28.27 -31.41 0.94
C ASP A 219 29.28 -30.38 1.47
N GLY A 220 28.99 -29.66 2.54
CA GLY A 220 29.84 -28.63 3.12
C GLY A 220 29.96 -27.35 2.26
N ILE A 221 29.16 -27.21 1.18
CA ILE A 221 29.22 -26.12 0.22
C ILE A 221 28.07 -25.15 0.45
N ASN A 222 28.37 -23.86 0.48
CA ASN A 222 27.36 -22.80 0.60
C ASN A 222 27.03 -22.20 -0.78
N LEU A 223 25.82 -22.49 -1.28
CA LEU A 223 25.35 -22.02 -2.58
C LEU A 223 24.90 -20.56 -2.62
N SER A 224 24.69 -19.90 -1.47
CA SER A 224 24.10 -18.56 -1.39
C SER A 224 24.86 -17.45 -2.16
N LYS A 225 26.13 -17.70 -2.50
CA LYS A 225 26.98 -16.76 -3.26
C LYS A 225 27.02 -17.04 -4.76
N ASP A 226 26.50 -18.18 -5.19
CA ASP A 226 26.43 -18.55 -6.59
C ASP A 226 25.09 -18.14 -7.18
N VAL A 227 25.11 -17.06 -7.97
CA VAL A 227 23.89 -16.46 -8.55
C VAL A 227 23.16 -17.44 -9.46
N SER A 228 23.89 -18.27 -10.24
CA SER A 228 23.31 -19.26 -11.14
C SER A 228 22.69 -20.41 -10.36
N ALA A 229 23.38 -20.92 -9.34
CA ALA A 229 22.84 -21.95 -8.48
C ALA A 229 21.59 -21.47 -7.73
N MET A 230 21.61 -20.25 -7.17
CA MET A 230 20.45 -19.65 -6.51
C MET A 230 19.25 -19.47 -7.45
N GLN A 231 19.50 -19.11 -8.72
CA GLN A 231 18.40 -19.00 -9.70
C GLN A 231 17.77 -20.38 -10.00
N ARG A 232 18.58 -21.41 -10.19
CA ARG A 232 18.10 -22.79 -10.37
C ARG A 232 17.33 -23.30 -9.16
N LEU A 233 17.79 -22.96 -7.95
CA LEU A 233 17.07 -23.28 -6.72
C LEU A 233 15.69 -22.62 -6.66
N ARG A 234 15.57 -21.34 -7.05
CA ARG A 234 14.28 -20.63 -7.07
C ARG A 234 13.30 -21.24 -8.09
N GLU A 235 13.78 -21.56 -9.29
CA GLU A 235 12.95 -22.19 -10.31
C GLU A 235 12.42 -23.55 -9.84
N GLU A 236 13.26 -24.38 -9.24
CA GLU A 236 12.86 -25.69 -8.74
C GLU A 236 11.99 -25.57 -7.46
N ALA A 237 12.23 -24.55 -6.61
CA ALA A 237 11.38 -24.27 -5.46
C ALA A 237 9.95 -23.87 -5.87
N GLU A 238 9.80 -22.97 -6.85
CA GLU A 238 8.48 -22.60 -7.41
C GLU A 238 7.77 -23.83 -7.97
N LYS A 239 8.48 -24.68 -8.71
CA LYS A 239 7.94 -25.92 -9.25
C LYS A 239 7.51 -26.88 -8.14
N ALA A 240 8.36 -27.10 -7.14
CA ALA A 240 8.08 -27.96 -5.99
C ALA A 240 6.84 -27.46 -5.21
N LYS A 241 6.74 -26.16 -4.94
CA LYS A 241 5.55 -25.53 -4.33
C LYS A 241 4.27 -25.86 -5.12
N LYS A 242 4.30 -25.72 -6.44
CA LYS A 242 3.15 -26.02 -7.31
C LYS A 242 2.79 -27.50 -7.28
N GLU A 243 3.77 -28.40 -7.36
CA GLU A 243 3.56 -29.84 -7.30
C GLU A 243 2.99 -30.29 -5.95
N LEU A 244 3.49 -29.70 -4.84
CA LEU A 244 3.00 -29.98 -3.49
C LEU A 244 1.57 -29.47 -3.25
N SER A 245 0.99 -28.66 -4.12
CA SER A 245 -0.42 -28.28 -4.05
C SER A 245 -1.35 -29.44 -4.46
N SER A 246 -0.88 -30.37 -5.29
CA SER A 246 -1.63 -31.55 -5.72
C SER A 246 -1.06 -32.88 -5.19
N SER A 247 0.26 -32.95 -4.97
CA SER A 247 0.96 -34.15 -4.51
C SER A 247 1.38 -34.06 -3.05
N VAL A 248 1.52 -35.17 -2.35
CA VAL A 248 2.00 -35.21 -0.95
C VAL A 248 3.52 -35.16 -0.82
N THR A 249 4.24 -35.47 -1.90
CA THR A 249 5.69 -35.39 -2.01
C THR A 249 6.09 -34.91 -3.40
N THR A 250 7.27 -34.30 -3.51
CA THR A 250 7.93 -33.99 -4.78
C THR A 250 9.42 -34.29 -4.67
N ASN A 251 10.07 -34.64 -5.79
CA ASN A 251 11.51 -34.83 -5.84
C ASN A 251 12.19 -33.60 -6.48
N ILE A 252 13.13 -33.02 -5.78
CA ILE A 252 13.95 -31.88 -6.21
C ILE A 252 15.29 -32.43 -6.67
N ASN A 253 15.51 -32.45 -7.98
CA ASN A 253 16.72 -32.98 -8.60
C ASN A 253 17.44 -31.90 -9.41
N LEU A 254 18.59 -31.43 -8.90
CA LEU A 254 19.42 -30.41 -9.52
C LEU A 254 20.83 -30.95 -9.75
N PRO A 255 21.07 -31.59 -10.90
CA PRO A 255 22.41 -32.10 -11.26
C PRO A 255 23.37 -30.94 -11.51
N PHE A 256 24.65 -31.16 -11.13
CA PHE A 256 25.74 -30.19 -11.36
C PHE A 256 25.44 -28.80 -10.78
N ILE A 257 24.91 -28.75 -9.54
CA ILE A 257 24.56 -27.48 -8.88
C ILE A 257 25.79 -26.72 -8.39
N ALA A 258 26.84 -27.45 -8.05
CA ALA A 258 28.13 -26.89 -7.68
C ALA A 258 29.30 -27.76 -8.16
N MET A 259 30.48 -27.19 -8.23
CA MET A 259 31.74 -27.87 -8.55
C MET A 259 32.75 -27.62 -7.44
N SER A 260 33.39 -28.66 -6.93
CA SER A 260 34.51 -28.57 -6.02
C SER A 260 35.76 -29.29 -6.56
N LYS A 261 36.80 -29.37 -5.74
CA LYS A 261 38.01 -30.14 -6.08
C LYS A 261 37.73 -31.65 -6.16
N ASP A 262 36.69 -32.10 -5.46
CA ASP A 262 36.29 -33.51 -5.41
C ASP A 262 35.36 -33.90 -6.54
N GLY A 263 34.96 -32.94 -7.38
CA GLY A 263 34.12 -33.16 -8.54
C GLY A 263 32.78 -32.40 -8.48
N PRO A 264 31.83 -32.78 -9.33
CA PRO A 264 30.51 -32.18 -9.38
C PRO A 264 29.64 -32.62 -8.20
N HIS A 265 28.84 -31.69 -7.68
CA HIS A 265 27.85 -31.92 -6.63
C HIS A 265 26.43 -31.74 -7.15
N HIS A 266 25.48 -32.49 -6.59
CA HIS A 266 24.10 -32.57 -7.04
C HIS A 266 23.14 -32.44 -5.85
N ILE A 267 21.98 -31.85 -6.06
CA ILE A 267 20.87 -31.95 -5.11
C ILE A 267 19.91 -33.04 -5.61
N ASP A 268 19.56 -33.97 -4.73
CA ASP A 268 18.51 -34.97 -4.92
C ASP A 268 17.79 -35.14 -3.58
N ILE A 269 16.72 -34.38 -3.39
CA ILE A 269 15.98 -34.30 -2.13
C ILE A 269 14.49 -34.51 -2.39
N THR A 270 13.88 -35.42 -1.64
CA THR A 270 12.42 -35.55 -1.60
C THR A 270 11.85 -34.60 -0.54
N LEU A 271 11.04 -33.65 -0.98
CA LEU A 271 10.33 -32.70 -0.10
C LEU A 271 8.87 -33.16 0.09
N SER A 272 8.43 -33.31 1.34
CA SER A 272 7.05 -33.62 1.65
C SER A 272 6.20 -32.36 1.82
N ARG A 273 4.88 -32.46 1.55
CA ARG A 273 3.92 -31.40 1.86
C ARG A 273 3.92 -31.05 3.35
N GLN A 274 4.11 -32.05 4.23
CA GLN A 274 4.20 -31.81 5.66
C GLN A 274 5.39 -30.89 5.99
N THR A 275 6.59 -31.21 5.49
CA THR A 275 7.78 -30.37 5.68
C THR A 275 7.57 -28.96 5.10
N PHE A 276 6.97 -28.87 3.89
CA PHE A 276 6.64 -27.57 3.30
C PHE A 276 5.69 -26.75 4.18
N ASN A 277 4.64 -27.38 4.72
CA ASN A 277 3.71 -26.71 5.63
C ASN A 277 4.39 -26.23 6.91
N GLU A 278 5.31 -27.02 7.47
CA GLU A 278 6.11 -26.62 8.65
C GLU A 278 7.02 -25.42 8.35
N LEU A 279 7.69 -25.41 7.18
CA LEU A 279 8.55 -24.32 6.74
C LEU A 279 7.78 -22.99 6.47
N THR A 280 6.50 -23.06 6.18
CA THR A 280 5.69 -21.93 5.73
C THR A 280 4.54 -21.57 6.68
N ALA A 281 4.44 -22.22 7.84
CA ALA A 281 3.34 -22.03 8.79
C ALA A 281 3.19 -20.57 9.21
N ASP A 282 4.28 -19.90 9.50
CA ASP A 282 4.30 -18.48 9.89
C ASP A 282 3.79 -17.55 8.77
N LEU A 283 4.06 -17.88 7.50
CA LEU A 283 3.54 -17.11 6.36
C LEU A 283 2.02 -17.24 6.24
N VAL A 284 1.50 -18.44 6.45
CA VAL A 284 0.05 -18.69 6.47
C VAL A 284 -0.60 -17.95 7.66
N ASP A 285 0.02 -17.98 8.84
CA ASP A 285 -0.50 -17.31 10.03
C ASP A 285 -0.49 -15.78 9.90
N ARG A 286 0.45 -15.18 9.16
CA ARG A 286 0.48 -13.74 8.87
C ARG A 286 -0.79 -13.25 8.16
N THR A 287 -1.50 -14.11 7.44
CA THR A 287 -2.75 -13.73 6.76
C THR A 287 -3.93 -13.54 7.70
N ILE A 288 -3.88 -14.05 8.93
CA ILE A 288 -4.99 -14.02 9.90
C ILE A 288 -5.31 -12.58 10.31
N THR A 289 -4.30 -11.85 10.74
CA THR A 289 -4.49 -10.48 11.25
C THR A 289 -5.13 -9.53 10.21
N PRO A 290 -4.70 -9.49 8.93
CA PRO A 290 -5.39 -8.71 7.92
C PRO A 290 -6.86 -9.09 7.73
N VAL A 291 -7.20 -10.39 7.78
CA VAL A 291 -8.60 -10.84 7.68
C VAL A 291 -9.43 -10.32 8.86
N GLU A 292 -8.91 -10.44 10.08
CA GLU A 292 -9.59 -9.94 11.28
C GLU A 292 -9.74 -8.42 11.25
N ASN A 293 -8.72 -7.70 10.81
CA ASN A 293 -8.77 -6.24 10.65
C ASN A 293 -9.84 -5.82 9.63
N ALA A 294 -9.91 -6.47 8.47
CA ALA A 294 -10.90 -6.13 7.45
C ALA A 294 -12.35 -6.35 7.94
N LEU A 295 -12.59 -7.46 8.65
CA LEU A 295 -13.90 -7.74 9.27
C LEU A 295 -14.25 -6.69 10.35
N HIS A 296 -13.30 -6.40 11.22
CA HIS A 296 -13.47 -5.40 12.28
C HIS A 296 -13.77 -4.00 11.71
N ASP A 297 -12.99 -3.57 10.72
CA ASP A 297 -13.14 -2.26 10.07
C ASP A 297 -14.47 -2.16 9.30
N ALA A 298 -14.95 -3.26 8.74
CA ALA A 298 -16.29 -3.33 8.13
C ALA A 298 -17.44 -3.40 9.14
N GLY A 299 -17.13 -3.54 10.44
CA GLY A 299 -18.15 -3.73 11.49
C GLY A 299 -18.92 -5.05 11.38
N LEU A 300 -18.31 -6.08 10.78
CA LEU A 300 -18.93 -7.36 10.49
C LEU A 300 -18.26 -8.51 11.24
N SER A 301 -19.05 -9.52 11.52
CA SER A 301 -18.58 -10.82 12.04
C SER A 301 -18.35 -11.82 10.90
N LYS A 302 -17.66 -12.91 11.19
CA LYS A 302 -17.46 -14.03 10.22
C LYS A 302 -18.79 -14.63 9.74
N THR A 303 -19.84 -14.56 10.55
CA THR A 303 -21.17 -15.09 10.20
C THR A 303 -21.92 -14.21 9.21
N ASP A 304 -21.62 -12.91 9.17
CA ASP A 304 -22.25 -11.95 8.25
C ASP A 304 -21.74 -12.08 6.81
N ILE A 305 -20.57 -12.71 6.63
CA ILE A 305 -20.02 -12.98 5.30
C ILE A 305 -20.78 -14.14 4.67
N ASN A 306 -21.36 -13.93 3.50
CA ASN A 306 -22.08 -14.96 2.76
C ASN A 306 -21.13 -15.89 2.02
N MET A 307 -20.07 -15.35 1.40
CA MET A 307 -19.15 -16.07 0.53
C MET A 307 -17.69 -15.64 0.77
N VAL A 308 -16.76 -16.58 0.67
CA VAL A 308 -15.32 -16.31 0.65
C VAL A 308 -14.79 -16.69 -0.73
N LEU A 309 -14.18 -15.74 -1.42
CA LEU A 309 -13.54 -15.94 -2.73
C LEU A 309 -12.04 -16.05 -2.55
N LEU A 310 -11.45 -17.12 -3.09
CA LEU A 310 -9.99 -17.29 -3.15
C LEU A 310 -9.48 -16.79 -4.50
N VAL A 311 -8.58 -15.83 -4.45
CA VAL A 311 -7.95 -15.17 -5.60
C VAL A 311 -6.43 -15.27 -5.45
N GLY A 312 -5.71 -15.21 -6.58
CA GLY A 312 -4.26 -15.36 -6.60
C GLY A 312 -3.78 -16.81 -6.55
N GLY A 313 -2.74 -17.11 -7.31
CA GLY A 313 -2.24 -18.48 -7.50
C GLY A 313 -1.80 -19.19 -6.22
N SER A 314 -1.35 -18.43 -5.19
CA SER A 314 -0.88 -19.00 -3.92
C SER A 314 -2.02 -19.51 -3.04
N THR A 315 -3.28 -19.17 -3.31
CA THR A 315 -4.46 -19.76 -2.64
C THR A 315 -4.71 -21.22 -3.02
N ARG A 316 -4.01 -21.72 -4.04
CA ARG A 316 -4.01 -23.15 -4.41
C ARG A 316 -3.24 -24.01 -3.39
N ILE A 317 -2.40 -23.43 -2.53
CA ILE A 317 -1.69 -24.12 -1.46
C ILE A 317 -2.72 -24.65 -0.45
N PRO A 318 -2.79 -26.00 -0.20
CA PRO A 318 -3.81 -26.58 0.67
C PRO A 318 -3.85 -25.97 2.07
N ALA A 319 -2.69 -25.72 2.68
CA ALA A 319 -2.60 -25.14 4.02
C ALA A 319 -3.25 -23.73 4.08
N VAL A 320 -3.19 -22.94 3.01
CA VAL A 320 -3.85 -21.64 2.91
C VAL A 320 -5.37 -21.80 2.89
N ALA A 321 -5.89 -22.65 2.00
CA ALA A 321 -7.34 -22.90 1.89
C ALA A 321 -7.91 -23.48 3.20
N ASP A 322 -7.17 -24.40 3.86
CA ASP A 322 -7.56 -24.98 5.15
C ASP A 322 -7.57 -23.93 6.26
N LYS A 323 -6.59 -23.03 6.30
CA LYS A 323 -6.56 -21.92 7.25
C LYS A 323 -7.76 -20.99 7.07
N VAL A 324 -8.09 -20.62 5.84
CA VAL A 324 -9.25 -19.78 5.53
C VAL A 324 -10.56 -20.47 5.95
N ARG A 325 -10.71 -21.77 5.62
CA ARG A 325 -11.87 -22.58 6.05
C ARG A 325 -12.01 -22.58 7.58
N GLN A 326 -10.91 -22.83 8.29
CA GLN A 326 -10.89 -22.83 9.76
C GLN A 326 -11.22 -21.45 10.32
N LEU A 327 -10.63 -20.38 9.76
CA LEU A 327 -10.82 -19.01 10.23
C LEU A 327 -12.26 -18.55 10.02
N MET A 328 -12.84 -18.80 8.84
CA MET A 328 -14.17 -18.30 8.46
C MET A 328 -15.31 -19.26 8.83
N GLY A 329 -15.02 -20.51 9.18
CA GLY A 329 -16.01 -21.52 9.51
C GLY A 329 -16.88 -21.96 8.32
N LYS A 330 -16.45 -21.71 7.10
CA LYS A 330 -17.16 -22.06 5.86
C LYS A 330 -16.17 -22.41 4.72
N GLU A 331 -16.65 -23.20 3.76
CA GLU A 331 -15.85 -23.57 2.59
C GLU A 331 -15.68 -22.38 1.65
N PRO A 332 -14.44 -22.00 1.29
CA PRO A 332 -14.21 -20.96 0.29
C PRO A 332 -14.69 -21.40 -1.10
N SER A 333 -15.22 -20.46 -1.88
CA SER A 333 -15.60 -20.70 -3.27
C SER A 333 -14.37 -20.91 -4.15
N ARG A 334 -14.48 -21.85 -5.08
CA ARG A 334 -13.48 -22.15 -6.12
C ARG A 334 -14.06 -22.00 -7.53
N ASN A 335 -15.18 -21.29 -7.66
CA ASN A 335 -15.90 -21.15 -8.93
C ASN A 335 -15.16 -20.25 -9.92
N LEU A 336 -14.28 -19.38 -9.45
CA LEU A 336 -13.44 -18.54 -10.28
C LEU A 336 -12.05 -19.15 -10.47
N ASN A 337 -11.47 -18.99 -11.66
CA ASN A 337 -10.05 -19.24 -11.84
C ASN A 337 -9.25 -18.13 -11.15
N PRO A 338 -8.49 -18.42 -10.08
CA PRO A 338 -7.80 -17.40 -9.30
C PRO A 338 -6.67 -16.69 -10.06
N ASP A 339 -6.25 -17.22 -11.22
CA ASP A 339 -5.20 -16.63 -12.06
C ASP A 339 -5.77 -15.71 -13.16
N GLU A 340 -7.10 -15.71 -13.39
CA GLU A 340 -7.75 -15.03 -14.52
C GLU A 340 -8.84 -14.03 -14.10
N CYS A 341 -9.51 -14.29 -12.97
CA CYS A 341 -10.70 -13.52 -12.57
C CYS A 341 -10.43 -12.01 -12.43
N VAL A 342 -9.22 -11.63 -12.02
CA VAL A 342 -8.82 -10.24 -11.89
C VAL A 342 -8.78 -9.55 -13.26
N ALA A 343 -8.18 -10.18 -14.28
CA ALA A 343 -8.16 -9.63 -15.64
C ALA A 343 -9.56 -9.57 -16.26
N LEU A 344 -10.40 -10.60 -16.01
CA LEU A 344 -11.79 -10.62 -16.49
C LEU A 344 -12.60 -9.44 -15.92
N GLY A 345 -12.51 -9.18 -14.62
CA GLY A 345 -13.19 -8.04 -14.02
C GLY A 345 -12.65 -6.69 -14.53
N ALA A 346 -11.34 -6.59 -14.77
CA ALA A 346 -10.74 -5.41 -15.39
C ALA A 346 -11.27 -5.18 -16.81
N ALA A 347 -11.47 -6.27 -17.59
CA ALA A 347 -12.06 -6.18 -18.93
C ALA A 347 -13.51 -5.71 -18.90
N VAL A 348 -14.30 -6.15 -17.91
CA VAL A 348 -15.68 -5.65 -17.72
C VAL A 348 -15.68 -4.14 -17.46
N GLN A 349 -14.82 -3.68 -16.57
CA GLN A 349 -14.66 -2.24 -16.30
C GLN A 349 -14.18 -1.48 -17.55
N GLY A 350 -13.26 -2.08 -18.32
CA GLY A 350 -12.79 -1.53 -19.60
C GLY A 350 -13.91 -1.44 -20.62
N GLY A 351 -14.70 -2.51 -20.77
CA GLY A 351 -15.86 -2.54 -21.67
C GLY A 351 -16.91 -1.49 -21.34
N LYS A 352 -17.16 -1.24 -20.05
CA LYS A 352 -18.05 -0.17 -19.59
C LYS A 352 -17.50 1.22 -19.98
N LEU A 353 -16.24 1.50 -19.69
CA LEU A 353 -15.61 2.79 -20.00
C LEU A 353 -15.45 3.03 -21.50
N GLY A 354 -15.25 1.96 -22.29
CA GLY A 354 -15.16 1.99 -23.75
C GLY A 354 -16.51 1.96 -24.48
N ASN A 355 -17.63 1.88 -23.77
CA ASN A 355 -18.99 1.67 -24.33
C ASN A 355 -19.07 0.42 -25.23
N GLN A 356 -18.40 -0.66 -24.83
CA GLN A 356 -18.34 -1.92 -25.57
C GLN A 356 -19.41 -2.94 -25.11
N LEU A 357 -20.04 -2.69 -23.96
CA LEU A 357 -21.13 -3.49 -23.41
C LEU A 357 -22.48 -3.03 -23.96
N GLN A 358 -23.40 -3.97 -24.12
CA GLN A 358 -24.77 -3.61 -24.52
C GLN A 358 -25.44 -2.76 -23.45
N ALA A 359 -26.10 -1.70 -23.86
CA ALA A 359 -26.85 -0.83 -22.95
C ALA A 359 -27.95 -1.64 -22.24
N GLY A 360 -28.03 -1.53 -20.91
CA GLY A 360 -28.98 -2.29 -20.09
C GLY A 360 -28.51 -3.71 -19.71
N SER A 361 -27.30 -4.13 -20.12
CA SER A 361 -26.71 -5.37 -19.57
C SER A 361 -26.30 -5.15 -18.12
N ALA A 362 -26.34 -6.23 -17.29
CA ALA A 362 -25.92 -6.16 -15.89
C ALA A 362 -24.51 -5.55 -15.76
N ALA A 363 -23.58 -5.95 -16.62
CA ALA A 363 -22.21 -5.44 -16.64
C ALA A 363 -22.12 -3.93 -16.93
N SER A 364 -23.01 -3.38 -17.78
CA SER A 364 -23.03 -1.95 -18.13
C SER A 364 -23.55 -1.07 -16.99
N GLU A 365 -24.39 -1.59 -16.10
CA GLU A 365 -25.05 -0.86 -15.03
C GLU A 365 -24.28 -0.89 -13.72
N ILE A 366 -23.35 -1.85 -13.50
CA ILE A 366 -22.62 -2.00 -12.25
C ILE A 366 -21.84 -0.74 -11.88
N ILE A 367 -22.00 -0.27 -10.65
CA ILE A 367 -21.25 0.83 -10.05
C ILE A 367 -20.22 0.23 -9.08
N LEU A 368 -18.95 0.63 -9.24
CA LEU A 368 -17.87 0.24 -8.33
C LEU A 368 -17.58 1.38 -7.37
N MET A 369 -17.59 1.09 -6.08
CA MET A 369 -17.21 1.99 -4.99
C MET A 369 -16.06 1.37 -4.22
N ASP A 370 -14.89 1.98 -4.32
CA ASP A 370 -13.66 1.51 -3.66
C ASP A 370 -13.31 2.39 -2.45
N VAL A 371 -12.31 2.02 -1.67
CA VAL A 371 -11.92 2.74 -0.46
C VAL A 371 -10.43 3.02 -0.40
N THR A 372 -10.03 4.08 0.35
CA THR A 372 -8.63 4.33 0.67
C THR A 372 -8.14 3.36 1.75
N PRO A 373 -6.96 2.72 1.60
CA PRO A 373 -6.52 1.69 2.52
C PRO A 373 -6.01 2.23 3.87
N MET A 374 -5.61 3.49 3.95
CA MET A 374 -5.02 4.11 5.14
C MET A 374 -5.45 5.55 5.31
N SER A 375 -5.44 6.03 6.57
CA SER A 375 -5.72 7.42 6.91
C SER A 375 -4.67 8.37 6.36
N LEU A 376 -5.11 9.56 5.92
CA LEU A 376 -4.28 10.65 5.43
C LEU A 376 -4.40 11.86 6.36
N SER A 377 -3.25 12.46 6.67
CA SER A 377 -3.16 13.55 7.65
C SER A 377 -2.12 14.58 7.25
N ILE A 378 -2.16 15.74 7.91
CA ILE A 378 -1.09 16.74 7.87
C ILE A 378 -0.48 16.92 9.26
N GLU A 379 0.76 17.44 9.29
CA GLU A 379 1.41 17.84 10.54
C GLU A 379 0.84 19.13 11.08
N THR A 380 0.43 19.10 12.35
CA THR A 380 0.03 20.30 13.10
C THR A 380 0.97 20.56 14.27
N MET A 381 0.71 21.60 15.07
CA MET A 381 1.54 21.96 16.22
C MET A 381 1.77 20.76 17.15
N GLY A 382 2.98 20.61 17.64
CA GLY A 382 3.37 19.48 18.48
C GLY A 382 3.70 18.18 17.71
N GLY A 383 3.76 18.21 16.39
CA GLY A 383 4.02 17.03 15.57
C GLY A 383 2.83 16.07 15.52
N ILE A 384 1.62 16.59 15.70
CA ILE A 384 0.39 15.80 15.67
C ILE A 384 -0.05 15.58 14.24
N ALA A 385 -0.47 14.34 13.93
CA ALA A 385 -1.11 13.99 12.68
C ALA A 385 -2.62 14.35 12.76
N SER A 386 -2.99 15.48 12.17
CA SER A 386 -4.41 15.85 12.04
C SER A 386 -4.98 15.13 10.83
N ARG A 387 -5.86 14.15 11.05
CA ARG A 387 -6.47 13.35 10.00
C ARG A 387 -7.54 14.15 9.28
N LEU A 388 -7.50 14.11 7.94
CA LEU A 388 -8.52 14.69 7.07
C LEU A 388 -9.31 13.58 6.33
N ILE A 389 -8.65 12.47 6.02
CA ILE A 389 -9.29 11.31 5.41
C ILE A 389 -9.00 10.10 6.33
N GLU A 390 -10.02 9.43 6.80
CA GLU A 390 -9.89 8.18 7.56
C GLU A 390 -9.71 6.99 6.62
N ARG A 391 -9.04 5.92 7.09
CA ARG A 391 -8.95 4.66 6.35
C ARG A 391 -10.35 4.12 6.03
N ASN A 392 -10.46 3.37 4.95
CA ASN A 392 -11.71 2.82 4.44
C ASN A 392 -12.77 3.89 4.08
N THR A 393 -12.34 5.14 3.81
CA THR A 393 -13.22 6.15 3.22
C THR A 393 -13.44 5.83 1.75
N THR A 394 -14.70 5.79 1.31
CA THR A 394 -15.09 5.56 -0.09
C THR A 394 -14.49 6.61 -1.03
N ILE A 395 -13.97 6.17 -2.15
CA ILE A 395 -13.39 7.01 -3.20
C ILE A 395 -14.22 6.97 -4.50
N PRO A 396 -14.26 8.09 -5.27
CA PRO A 396 -13.54 9.35 -5.07
C PRO A 396 -14.10 10.16 -3.89
N THR A 397 -13.22 10.91 -3.22
CA THR A 397 -13.63 11.75 -2.09
C THR A 397 -12.82 13.03 -2.04
N ARG A 398 -13.47 14.09 -1.52
CA ARG A 398 -12.83 15.38 -1.29
C ARG A 398 -13.19 15.88 0.10
N HIS A 399 -12.18 16.21 0.89
CA HIS A 399 -12.36 16.75 2.24
C HIS A 399 -11.46 17.96 2.47
N SER A 400 -12.02 19.01 3.06
CA SER A 400 -11.31 20.25 3.38
C SER A 400 -11.43 20.57 4.85
N GLN A 401 -10.35 21.10 5.44
CA GLN A 401 -10.34 21.59 6.81
C GLN A 401 -9.54 22.90 6.89
N ILE A 402 -10.01 23.83 7.73
CA ILE A 402 -9.36 25.10 7.94
C ILE A 402 -8.36 24.98 9.09
N PHE A 403 -7.12 25.38 8.82
CA PHE A 403 -6.02 25.51 9.76
C PHE A 403 -5.59 26.97 9.88
N THR A 404 -4.66 27.23 10.80
CA THR A 404 -4.16 28.58 11.03
C THR A 404 -2.64 28.60 11.25
N THR A 405 -2.03 29.78 11.29
CA THR A 405 -0.60 29.93 11.57
C THR A 405 -0.29 29.76 13.06
N ALA A 406 0.81 29.10 13.37
CA ALA A 406 1.31 28.88 14.73
C ALA A 406 2.09 30.08 15.28
N GLY A 407 2.72 30.90 14.41
CA GLY A 407 3.54 32.05 14.76
C GLY A 407 2.93 33.38 14.36
N ASN A 408 3.21 34.42 15.16
CA ASN A 408 2.82 35.79 14.84
C ASN A 408 3.55 36.28 13.59
N PHE A 409 2.81 36.93 12.69
CA PHE A 409 3.32 37.53 11.44
C PHE A 409 3.96 36.51 10.48
N GLN A 410 3.61 35.25 10.60
CA GLN A 410 4.05 34.18 9.71
C GLN A 410 3.50 34.40 8.29
N THR A 411 4.37 34.36 7.28
CA THR A 411 4.03 34.64 5.88
C THR A 411 4.07 33.39 4.98
N SER A 412 4.42 32.24 5.55
CA SER A 412 4.41 30.95 4.87
C SER A 412 4.11 29.81 5.84
N VAL A 413 3.55 28.72 5.32
CA VAL A 413 3.38 27.46 6.04
C VAL A 413 3.91 26.31 5.21
N ASP A 414 4.55 25.35 5.86
CA ASP A 414 4.94 24.07 5.26
C ASP A 414 3.82 23.07 5.54
N ILE A 415 3.26 22.51 4.47
CA ILE A 415 2.25 21.47 4.53
C ILE A 415 2.96 20.13 4.31
N LYS A 416 3.02 19.30 5.33
CA LYS A 416 3.57 17.95 5.26
C LYS A 416 2.43 16.97 5.33
N VAL A 417 2.34 16.10 4.32
CA VAL A 417 1.29 15.10 4.15
C VAL A 417 1.78 13.75 4.62
N PHE A 418 1.01 13.09 5.46
CA PHE A 418 1.37 11.80 6.05
C PHE A 418 0.28 10.74 5.81
N GLN A 419 0.71 9.49 5.77
CA GLN A 419 -0.13 8.31 5.74
C GLN A 419 0.15 7.42 6.95
N GLY A 420 -0.89 6.93 7.60
CA GLY A 420 -0.79 6.03 8.75
C GLY A 420 -1.78 6.33 9.87
N GLU A 421 -1.80 5.44 10.86
CA GLU A 421 -2.80 5.43 11.92
C GLU A 421 -2.28 6.03 13.25
N ARG A 422 -1.02 6.41 13.31
CA ARG A 422 -0.39 6.94 14.53
C ARG A 422 -0.77 8.40 14.77
N LYS A 423 -0.90 8.78 16.03
CA LYS A 423 -1.23 10.15 16.48
C LYS A 423 -0.15 11.17 16.16
N PHE A 424 1.12 10.76 16.17
CA PHE A 424 2.26 11.64 15.90
C PHE A 424 2.84 11.39 14.51
N THR A 425 3.19 12.47 13.81
CA THR A 425 3.69 12.41 12.42
C THR A 425 5.02 11.69 12.30
N ARG A 426 5.88 11.72 13.33
CA ARG A 426 7.16 10.98 13.37
C ARG A 426 6.98 9.46 13.24
N ASP A 427 5.80 8.95 13.59
CA ASP A 427 5.46 7.53 13.61
C ASP A 427 4.59 7.15 12.40
N ASN A 428 4.35 8.09 11.48
CA ASN A 428 3.62 7.92 10.23
C ASN A 428 4.55 8.14 9.02
N LYS A 429 4.13 7.67 7.86
CA LYS A 429 4.89 7.82 6.62
C LYS A 429 4.67 9.20 6.01
N LEU A 430 5.76 9.96 5.81
CA LEU A 430 5.72 11.18 5.02
C LEU A 430 5.50 10.86 3.54
N LEU A 431 4.41 11.35 2.97
CA LEU A 431 4.08 11.22 1.56
C LEU A 431 4.66 12.34 0.70
N GLY A 432 4.67 13.54 1.22
CA GLY A 432 5.18 14.72 0.53
C GLY A 432 5.08 15.98 1.37
N ASN A 433 5.74 17.02 0.90
CA ASN A 433 5.66 18.33 1.52
C ASN A 433 5.66 19.44 0.46
N PHE A 434 4.98 20.52 0.76
CA PHE A 434 5.00 21.74 -0.05
C PHE A 434 4.81 22.96 0.82
N ARG A 435 5.17 24.13 0.30
CA ARG A 435 5.10 25.39 1.03
C ARG A 435 4.12 26.36 0.39
N LEU A 436 3.15 26.82 1.18
CA LEU A 436 2.29 27.95 0.82
C LEU A 436 2.95 29.24 1.28
N ASN A 437 3.25 30.15 0.34
CA ASN A 437 3.88 31.43 0.59
C ASN A 437 2.91 32.59 0.39
N GLY A 438 3.21 33.74 1.01
CA GLY A 438 2.47 34.98 0.83
C GLY A 438 1.15 35.02 1.59
N ILE A 439 1.10 34.35 2.72
CA ILE A 439 0.03 34.47 3.71
C ILE A 439 -0.01 35.91 4.25
N LYS A 440 -1.21 36.44 4.44
CA LYS A 440 -1.41 37.77 5.01
C LYS A 440 -0.80 37.86 6.41
N ARG A 441 0.07 38.83 6.62
CA ARG A 441 0.69 39.06 7.94
C ARG A 441 -0.38 39.40 8.97
N ALA A 442 -0.51 38.57 9.99
CA ALA A 442 -1.45 38.72 11.09
C ALA A 442 -0.90 38.03 12.35
N MET A 443 -1.58 38.19 13.47
CA MET A 443 -1.29 37.41 14.69
C MET A 443 -1.53 35.94 14.46
N ALA A 444 -0.84 35.06 15.19
CA ALA A 444 -1.09 33.63 15.20
C ALA A 444 -2.59 33.33 15.47
N GLY A 445 -3.14 32.38 14.78
CA GLY A 445 -4.56 32.02 14.90
C GLY A 445 -5.51 32.83 14.01
N VAL A 446 -5.07 33.91 13.36
CA VAL A 446 -5.93 34.79 12.53
C VAL A 446 -6.01 34.32 11.06
N PRO A 447 -4.89 33.99 10.37
CA PRO A 447 -4.97 33.50 9.00
C PRO A 447 -5.77 32.20 8.91
N GLN A 448 -6.59 32.08 7.87
CA GLN A 448 -7.38 30.88 7.59
C GLN A 448 -6.80 30.18 6.36
N ILE A 449 -6.23 29.01 6.58
CA ILE A 449 -5.59 28.21 5.55
C ILE A 449 -6.44 26.95 5.37
N GLU A 450 -7.17 26.89 4.24
CA GLU A 450 -7.94 25.72 3.86
C GLU A 450 -7.00 24.69 3.24
N VAL A 451 -6.91 23.52 3.87
CA VAL A 451 -6.20 22.36 3.29
C VAL A 451 -7.23 21.38 2.79
N THR A 452 -7.11 21.02 1.52
CA THR A 452 -8.03 20.13 0.83
C THR A 452 -7.28 18.89 0.38
N PHE A 453 -7.81 17.73 0.72
CA PHE A 453 -7.45 16.43 0.14
C PHE A 453 -8.50 16.05 -0.90
N ASP A 454 -8.04 15.68 -2.08
CA ASP A 454 -8.85 15.23 -3.21
C ASP A 454 -8.29 13.89 -3.70
N ILE A 455 -9.05 12.82 -3.52
CA ILE A 455 -8.70 11.47 -3.95
C ILE A 455 -9.56 11.12 -5.16
N ASP A 456 -8.93 10.84 -6.29
CA ASP A 456 -9.61 10.48 -7.52
C ASP A 456 -10.14 9.03 -7.52
N VAL A 457 -10.84 8.65 -8.58
CA VAL A 457 -11.36 7.29 -8.78
C VAL A 457 -10.26 6.21 -8.87
N ASN A 458 -9.00 6.59 -9.08
CA ASN A 458 -7.85 5.70 -9.15
C ASN A 458 -7.13 5.59 -7.80
N GLY A 459 -7.60 6.31 -6.77
CA GLY A 459 -6.98 6.41 -5.46
C GLY A 459 -5.74 7.32 -5.44
N ILE A 460 -5.56 8.20 -6.42
CA ILE A 460 -4.44 9.15 -6.46
C ILE A 460 -4.81 10.39 -5.65
N VAL A 461 -3.94 10.74 -4.70
CA VAL A 461 -4.15 11.85 -3.77
C VAL A 461 -3.55 13.14 -4.29
N ASN A 462 -4.36 14.18 -4.31
CA ASN A 462 -3.95 15.55 -4.55
C ASN A 462 -4.24 16.39 -3.29
N VAL A 463 -3.25 17.16 -2.84
CA VAL A 463 -3.40 18.00 -1.65
C VAL A 463 -3.15 19.45 -2.03
N SER A 464 -4.09 20.32 -1.72
CA SER A 464 -3.94 21.77 -1.90
C SER A 464 -4.07 22.52 -0.57
N ALA A 465 -3.40 23.65 -0.48
CA ALA A 465 -3.54 24.60 0.63
C ALA A 465 -3.80 26.00 0.07
N LYS A 466 -4.83 26.67 0.59
CA LYS A 466 -5.28 27.98 0.15
C LYS A 466 -5.42 28.93 1.33
N ASP A 467 -4.77 30.09 1.27
CA ASP A 467 -5.03 31.20 2.19
C ASP A 467 -6.32 31.91 1.77
N LEU A 468 -7.37 31.78 2.57
CA LEU A 468 -8.67 32.39 2.30
C LEU A 468 -8.62 33.92 2.36
N GLY A 469 -7.63 34.52 3.05
CA GLY A 469 -7.46 35.96 3.15
C GLY A 469 -6.83 36.60 1.92
N THR A 470 -5.91 35.90 1.24
CA THR A 470 -5.19 36.42 0.04
C THR A 470 -5.63 35.73 -1.25
N GLY A 471 -6.32 34.59 -1.17
CA GLY A 471 -6.66 33.74 -2.31
C GLY A 471 -5.47 32.97 -2.89
N ARG A 472 -4.28 33.03 -2.31
CA ARG A 472 -3.11 32.29 -2.76
C ARG A 472 -3.28 30.80 -2.47
N GLU A 473 -2.91 29.98 -3.44
CA GLU A 473 -3.04 28.52 -3.39
C GLU A 473 -1.76 27.86 -3.88
N GLN A 474 -1.45 26.71 -3.30
CA GLN A 474 -0.39 25.81 -3.72
C GLN A 474 -0.89 24.37 -3.55
N SER A 475 -0.49 23.48 -4.46
CA SER A 475 -0.87 22.07 -4.40
C SER A 475 0.30 21.14 -4.67
N ILE A 476 0.14 19.89 -4.28
CA ILE A 476 1.02 18.77 -4.63
C ILE A 476 0.16 17.56 -4.99
N THR A 477 0.53 16.89 -6.08
CA THR A 477 0.06 15.53 -6.34
C THR A 477 1.08 14.57 -5.74
N ILE A 478 0.62 13.60 -4.98
CA ILE A 478 1.51 12.62 -4.35
C ILE A 478 1.99 11.64 -5.41
N THR A 479 3.16 11.87 -5.96
CA THR A 479 3.73 11.08 -7.08
C THR A 479 5.03 10.35 -6.73
N SER A 480 5.74 10.79 -5.70
CA SER A 480 7.02 10.20 -5.30
C SER A 480 7.19 10.28 -3.80
N SER A 481 6.60 9.34 -3.09
CA SER A 481 6.88 9.14 -1.67
C SER A 481 7.72 7.88 -1.51
N SER A 482 8.55 7.85 -0.47
CA SER A 482 9.09 6.59 -0.01
C SER A 482 7.94 5.76 0.54
N ASN A 483 7.71 4.56 0.01
CA ASN A 483 6.58 3.72 0.40
C ASN A 483 6.76 3.19 1.82
N MET A 484 5.66 3.08 2.55
CA MET A 484 5.64 2.25 3.74
C MET A 484 5.73 0.78 3.35
N THR A 485 6.61 0.03 3.99
CA THR A 485 6.56 -1.42 3.97
C THR A 485 5.36 -1.92 4.77
N GLU A 486 4.91 -3.14 4.53
CA GLU A 486 3.83 -3.74 5.31
C GLU A 486 4.18 -3.91 6.78
N GLU A 487 5.45 -4.17 7.08
CA GLU A 487 5.92 -4.16 8.47
C GLU A 487 5.73 -2.79 9.11
N GLU A 488 6.02 -1.70 8.39
CA GLU A 488 5.77 -0.34 8.84
C GLU A 488 4.26 -0.09 9.00
N ILE A 489 3.42 -0.59 8.11
CA ILE A 489 1.97 -0.44 8.16
C ILE A 489 1.37 -1.28 9.30
N ALA A 490 1.69 -2.58 9.37
CA ALA A 490 1.25 -3.47 10.44
C ALA A 490 1.74 -2.98 11.81
N LYS A 491 3.01 -2.56 11.89
CA LYS A 491 3.59 -1.94 13.06
C LYS A 491 2.89 -0.64 13.42
N ALA A 492 2.61 0.24 12.45
CA ALA A 492 1.91 1.50 12.67
C ALA A 492 0.49 1.27 13.24
N ARG A 493 -0.23 0.27 12.73
CA ARG A 493 -1.55 -0.12 13.26
C ARG A 493 -1.47 -0.66 14.67
N TRP A 494 -0.62 -1.68 14.88
CA TRP A 494 -0.42 -2.28 16.20
C TRP A 494 0.04 -1.24 17.22
N GLU A 495 0.99 -0.41 16.86
CA GLU A 495 1.48 0.67 17.69
C GLU A 495 0.38 1.70 17.97
N ALA A 496 -0.49 2.04 17.00
CA ALA A 496 -1.62 2.93 17.23
C ALA A 496 -2.58 2.38 18.30
N GLU A 497 -2.82 1.08 18.29
CA GLU A 497 -3.69 0.42 19.26
C GLU A 497 -3.03 0.24 20.65
N VAL A 498 -1.80 -0.24 20.66
CA VAL A 498 -1.05 -0.53 21.91
C VAL A 498 -0.59 0.73 22.62
N TYR A 499 -0.15 1.73 21.85
CA TYR A 499 0.41 2.96 22.41
C TYR A 499 -0.56 4.15 22.45
N SER A 500 -1.85 3.96 22.11
CA SER A 500 -2.85 5.04 22.15
C SER A 500 -2.89 5.76 23.50
N LYS A 501 -2.81 5.01 24.62
CA LYS A 501 -2.77 5.59 25.98
C LYS A 501 -1.50 6.42 26.23
N GLN A 502 -0.36 6.01 25.68
CA GLN A 502 0.88 6.78 25.81
C GLN A 502 0.82 8.05 24.96
N ASP A 503 0.24 7.94 23.75
CA ASP A 503 0.03 9.07 22.86
C ASP A 503 -0.96 10.08 23.48
N GLU A 504 -2.04 9.60 24.14
CA GLU A 504 -2.99 10.45 24.90
C GLU A 504 -2.31 11.16 26.08
N ALA A 505 -1.51 10.43 26.86
CA ALA A 505 -0.75 11.02 27.96
C ALA A 505 0.22 12.08 27.45
N TYR A 506 0.97 11.79 26.37
CA TYR A 506 1.89 12.76 25.78
C TYR A 506 1.17 13.99 25.19
N GLN A 507 -0.03 13.78 24.62
CA GLN A 507 -0.87 14.88 24.17
C GLN A 507 -1.28 15.79 25.33
N SER A 508 -1.65 15.21 26.49
CA SER A 508 -2.00 16.02 27.65
C SER A 508 -0.84 16.89 28.13
N PHE A 509 0.40 16.43 27.99
CA PHE A 509 1.58 17.24 28.31
C PHE A 509 1.76 18.41 27.34
N ILE A 510 1.49 18.20 26.06
CA ILE A 510 1.50 19.26 25.05
C ILE A 510 0.43 20.31 25.36
N ASP A 511 -0.79 19.88 25.69
CA ASP A 511 -1.90 20.78 26.02
C ASP A 511 -1.59 21.64 27.26
N ILE A 512 -0.97 21.04 28.28
CA ILE A 512 -0.50 21.76 29.47
C ILE A 512 0.56 22.82 29.09
N ARG A 513 1.48 22.48 28.22
CA ARG A 513 2.51 23.42 27.74
C ARG A 513 1.91 24.56 26.93
N GLU A 514 0.93 24.30 26.09
CA GLU A 514 0.21 25.31 25.31
C GLU A 514 -0.60 26.25 26.22
N ASP A 515 -1.28 25.71 27.24
CA ASP A 515 -1.95 26.52 28.26
C ASP A 515 -0.95 27.40 29.02
N ALA A 516 0.23 26.86 29.35
CA ALA A 516 1.30 27.65 29.99
C ALA A 516 1.79 28.78 29.10
N VAL A 517 1.96 28.58 27.79
CA VAL A 517 2.33 29.64 26.83
C VAL A 517 1.23 30.70 26.73
N ARG A 518 -0.03 30.28 26.68
CA ARG A 518 -1.18 31.19 26.65
C ARG A 518 -1.23 32.03 27.93
N THR A 519 -1.14 31.39 29.10
CA THR A 519 -1.11 32.07 30.42
C THR A 519 0.04 33.06 30.52
N LEU A 520 1.23 32.72 30.01
CA LEU A 520 2.38 33.62 29.96
C LEU A 520 2.08 34.88 29.14
N ASN A 521 1.46 34.74 27.97
CA ASN A 521 1.09 35.85 27.10
C ASN A 521 0.01 36.73 27.73
N GLU A 522 -1.02 36.15 28.32
CA GLU A 522 -2.07 36.87 29.03
C GLU A 522 -1.52 37.64 30.22
N ALA A 523 -0.63 37.04 30.99
CA ALA A 523 0.00 37.68 32.15
C ALA A 523 0.89 38.87 31.74
N ASN A 524 1.66 38.75 30.65
CA ASN A 524 2.44 39.86 30.10
C ASN A 524 1.54 41.00 29.64
N ASN A 525 0.42 40.69 28.99
CA ASN A 525 -0.54 41.71 28.57
C ASN A 525 -1.21 42.40 29.78
N ALA A 526 -1.63 41.61 30.78
CA ALA A 526 -2.20 42.15 32.03
C ALA A 526 -1.22 43.05 32.79
N LEU A 527 0.06 42.63 32.86
CA LEU A 527 1.12 43.45 33.50
C LEU A 527 1.35 44.77 32.76
N ALA A 528 1.28 44.77 31.43
CA ALA A 528 1.42 45.99 30.62
C ALA A 528 0.21 46.92 30.80
N ALA A 529 -1.03 46.39 30.77
CA ALA A 529 -2.26 47.17 30.94
C ALA A 529 -2.38 47.79 32.32
N ASN A 530 -1.99 47.06 33.36
CA ASN A 530 -2.16 47.49 34.77
C ASN A 530 -0.91 48.16 35.36
N LYS A 531 0.05 48.59 34.54
CA LYS A 531 1.33 49.18 34.98
C LYS A 531 1.18 50.39 35.90
N LYS A 532 0.08 51.14 35.81
CA LYS A 532 -0.22 52.32 36.65
C LYS A 532 -1.22 52.01 37.78
N VAL A 533 -1.92 50.88 37.75
CA VAL A 533 -3.01 50.55 38.66
C VAL A 533 -2.57 49.67 39.83
N TRP A 534 -1.72 48.67 39.57
CA TRP A 534 -1.27 47.75 40.61
C TRP A 534 -0.21 48.40 41.52
N ASP A 535 -0.16 48.00 42.79
CA ASP A 535 0.87 48.38 43.74
C ASP A 535 2.24 47.75 43.43
N LYS A 536 3.29 48.16 44.15
CA LYS A 536 4.65 47.67 43.92
C LYS A 536 4.82 46.16 44.20
N ASP A 537 4.14 45.65 45.23
CA ASP A 537 4.32 44.26 45.67
C ASP A 537 3.61 43.29 44.72
N LYS A 538 2.39 43.60 44.30
CA LYS A 538 1.67 42.81 43.28
C LYS A 538 2.47 42.79 41.96
N LYS A 539 2.99 43.90 41.49
CA LYS A 539 3.83 43.93 40.29
C LYS A 539 5.09 43.07 40.40
N LYS A 540 5.73 43.10 41.57
CA LYS A 540 6.93 42.31 41.84
C LYS A 540 6.63 40.82 41.84
N ASN A 541 5.53 40.44 42.48
CA ASN A 541 5.07 39.04 42.51
C ASN A 541 4.71 38.54 41.11
N VAL A 542 3.85 39.26 40.39
CA VAL A 542 3.46 38.87 39.00
C VAL A 542 4.68 38.74 38.09
N LYS A 543 5.64 39.68 38.15
CA LYS A 543 6.88 39.57 37.37
C LYS A 543 7.73 38.36 37.73
N ALA A 544 7.80 37.99 39.00
CA ALA A 544 8.54 36.82 39.44
C ALA A 544 7.93 35.51 38.89
N GLN A 545 6.59 35.38 38.98
CA GLN A 545 5.88 34.21 38.44
C GLN A 545 5.97 34.13 36.91
N ILE A 546 5.79 35.24 36.18
CA ILE A 546 6.01 35.32 34.72
C ILE A 546 7.44 34.87 34.36
N GLY A 547 8.45 35.34 35.11
CA GLY A 547 9.84 34.98 34.87
C GLY A 547 10.14 33.52 35.13
N HIS A 548 9.48 32.92 36.14
CA HIS A 548 9.59 31.48 36.45
C HIS A 548 8.95 30.63 35.34
N LEU A 549 7.70 30.89 34.99
CA LEU A 549 6.98 30.19 33.92
C LEU A 549 7.70 30.32 32.58
N GLY A 550 8.16 31.52 32.20
CA GLY A 550 8.90 31.74 30.96
C GLY A 550 10.21 30.96 30.88
N LYS A 551 10.92 30.79 32.02
CA LYS A 551 12.13 29.95 32.09
C LYS A 551 11.81 28.45 31.91
N LEU A 552 10.74 27.97 32.51
CA LEU A 552 10.31 26.55 32.36
C LEU A 552 9.97 26.27 30.88
N ILE A 553 9.18 27.11 30.25
CA ILE A 553 8.80 26.96 28.84
C ILE A 553 10.03 26.99 27.92
N SER A 554 10.94 27.97 28.12
CA SER A 554 12.12 28.13 27.26
C SER A 554 13.13 26.99 27.40
N LYS A 555 13.25 26.39 28.59
CA LYS A 555 14.16 25.27 28.86
C LYS A 555 13.58 23.92 28.46
N THR A 556 12.28 23.84 28.16
CA THR A 556 11.59 22.60 27.85
C THR A 556 10.93 22.71 26.47
N PRO A 557 11.69 22.53 25.38
CA PRO A 557 11.10 22.37 24.06
C PRO A 557 10.24 21.09 24.02
N ILE A 558 9.34 21.01 23.04
CA ILE A 558 8.32 19.94 22.95
C ILE A 558 8.96 18.55 22.95
N ASP A 559 10.07 18.36 22.25
CA ASP A 559 10.81 17.09 22.15
C ASP A 559 11.43 16.61 23.49
N LYS A 560 11.50 17.48 24.51
CA LYS A 560 12.00 17.16 25.85
C LYS A 560 10.94 17.19 26.94
N LEU A 561 9.66 17.26 26.53
CA LEU A 561 8.54 17.28 27.43
C LEU A 561 8.30 15.88 28.02
N ASN A 562 7.99 15.82 29.31
CA ASN A 562 7.61 14.62 30.04
C ASN A 562 6.66 14.99 31.17
N GLU A 563 6.13 14.00 31.89
CA GLU A 563 5.15 14.17 32.97
C GLU A 563 5.60 15.16 34.05
N GLU A 564 6.84 15.03 34.54
CA GLU A 564 7.41 15.88 35.60
C GLU A 564 7.46 17.35 35.15
N LYS A 565 7.89 17.60 33.92
CA LYS A 565 8.02 18.95 33.37
C LYS A 565 6.66 19.56 33.03
N ALA A 566 5.71 18.74 32.57
CA ALA A 566 4.34 19.17 32.36
C ALA A 566 3.68 19.58 33.68
N ALA A 567 3.81 18.76 34.74
CA ALA A 567 3.34 19.07 36.09
C ALA A 567 3.94 20.38 36.61
N SER A 568 5.27 20.58 36.47
CA SER A 568 5.93 21.81 36.88
C SER A 568 5.43 23.06 36.13
N MET A 569 5.11 22.91 34.83
CA MET A 569 4.52 23.99 34.04
C MET A 569 3.09 24.29 34.45
N HIS A 570 2.33 23.28 34.76
CA HIS A 570 0.96 23.44 35.26
C HIS A 570 0.93 24.21 36.58
N GLU A 571 1.75 23.81 37.57
CA GLU A 571 1.88 24.51 38.85
C GLU A 571 2.30 25.95 38.68
N ALA A 572 3.32 26.22 37.82
CA ALA A 572 3.77 27.58 37.57
C ALA A 572 2.71 28.41 36.83
N SER A 573 1.90 27.79 35.98
CA SER A 573 0.79 28.45 35.28
C SER A 573 -0.31 28.87 36.28
N GLU A 574 -0.69 27.99 37.21
CA GLU A 574 -1.65 28.30 38.27
C GLU A 574 -1.13 29.38 39.21
N ALA A 575 0.15 29.37 39.57
CA ALA A 575 0.76 30.44 40.37
C ALA A 575 0.72 31.80 39.67
N VAL A 576 0.88 31.85 38.34
CA VAL A 576 0.68 33.08 37.55
C VAL A 576 -0.78 33.50 37.57
N LYS A 577 -1.74 32.61 37.36
CA LYS A 577 -3.17 32.93 37.39
C LYS A 577 -3.59 33.46 38.76
N GLU A 578 -3.08 32.89 39.85
CA GLU A 578 -3.34 33.34 41.23
C GLU A 578 -2.73 34.73 41.48
N ALA A 579 -1.51 34.97 41.03
CA ALA A 579 -0.88 36.29 41.17
C ALA A 579 -1.60 37.42 40.39
N LEU A 580 -2.34 37.07 39.35
CA LEU A 580 -3.16 37.99 38.56
C LEU A 580 -4.48 38.35 39.23
N ARG A 581 -5.05 37.45 40.03
CA ARG A 581 -6.25 37.70 40.86
C ARG A 581 -5.95 38.73 41.96
#